data_ab9ad76e8112514f1b0ff0a426bc9909
#
_entry.id   ab9ad76e8112514f1b0ff0a426bc9909
#
_cell.length_a   1.000
_cell.length_b   1.000
_cell.length_c   1.000
_cell.angle_alpha   90.00
_cell.angle_beta   90.00
_cell.angle_gamma   90.00
#
_symmetry.space_group_name_H-M   'P 1'
#
loop_
_entity.id
_entity.type
_entity.pdbx_description
1 polymer ?
#
loop_
_entity_poly.entity_id
_entity_poly.type
_entity_poly.pdbx_seq_one_letter_code
_entity_poly.pdbx_strand_id
1 'polypeptide(L)'
;MKTILDFQSFKNKNQKITMVTCYDYTFAKILNNSDIDTLLVGDSVSQVIHGYPTTLHATVAMMELHTAAVAKGAPNKFVVADMPFLSTRKGIKQAVEAAGILMKAGAQAIKIEGAKGHEKMIQHLVESGIPVM
;
A
#
# COMPACT_ATOMS: atom_id res chain seq x y z
N MET A 1 -7.74 14.88 -2.49
CA MET A 1 -6.89 13.73 -2.10
C MET A 1 -5.69 14.28 -1.33
N LYS A 2 -5.33 13.63 -0.21
CA LYS A 2 -4.14 13.99 0.57
C LYS A 2 -2.86 13.49 -0.12
N THR A 3 -1.76 14.14 0.19
CA THR A 3 -0.42 13.84 -0.34
C THR A 3 0.53 13.49 0.80
N ILE A 4 1.73 13.03 0.49
CA ILE A 4 2.78 12.77 1.49
C ILE A 4 3.12 14.04 2.28
N LEU A 5 3.10 15.20 1.63
CA LEU A 5 3.38 16.48 2.29
C LEU A 5 2.30 16.85 3.33
N ASP A 6 1.04 16.46 3.06
CA ASP A 6 -0.04 16.64 4.04
C ASP A 6 0.20 15.79 5.28
N PHE A 7 0.63 14.55 5.12
CA PHE A 7 0.96 13.67 6.26
C PHE A 7 2.17 14.17 7.05
N GLN A 8 3.17 14.71 6.39
CA GLN A 8 4.29 15.37 7.08
C GLN A 8 3.81 16.59 7.89
N SER A 9 2.90 17.38 7.33
CA SER A 9 2.29 18.50 8.05
C SER A 9 1.47 18.03 9.26
N PHE A 10 0.70 16.93 9.11
CA PHE A 10 -0.07 16.36 10.22
C PHE A 10 0.84 15.92 11.35
N LYS A 11 1.95 15.24 11.04
CA LYS A 11 2.95 14.85 12.02
C LYS A 11 3.51 16.05 12.78
N ASN A 12 3.88 17.10 12.08
CA ASN A 12 4.42 18.34 12.67
C ASN A 12 3.41 19.06 13.57
N LYS A 13 2.11 18.91 13.29
CA LYS A 13 1.01 19.50 14.07
C LYS A 13 0.44 18.54 15.13
N ASN A 14 1.04 17.39 15.36
CA ASN A 14 0.52 16.33 16.25
C ASN A 14 -0.91 15.88 15.89
N GLN A 15 -1.30 15.97 14.63
CA GLN A 15 -2.60 15.48 14.14
C GLN A 15 -2.49 13.99 13.83
N LYS A 16 -3.51 13.24 14.25
CA LYS A 16 -3.59 11.80 13.94
C LYS A 16 -3.90 11.58 12.47
N ILE A 17 -3.29 10.54 11.89
CA ILE A 17 -3.59 10.04 10.55
C ILE A 17 -4.42 8.78 10.73
N THR A 18 -5.59 8.74 10.11
CA THR A 18 -6.49 7.59 10.15
C THR A 18 -6.24 6.68 8.95
N MET A 19 -6.18 5.37 9.23
CA MET A 19 -6.01 4.34 8.19
C MET A 19 -6.98 3.20 8.44
N VAL A 20 -7.56 2.68 7.37
CA VAL A 20 -8.40 1.47 7.40
C VAL A 20 -8.02 0.54 6.25
N THR A 21 -8.10 -0.77 6.48
CA THR A 21 -7.95 -1.76 5.41
C THR A 21 -9.15 -1.74 4.47
N CYS A 22 -8.87 -1.88 3.17
CA CYS A 22 -9.89 -1.96 2.14
C CYS A 22 -9.39 -2.86 1.01
N TYR A 23 -10.24 -3.77 0.50
CA TYR A 23 -9.82 -4.79 -0.43
C TYR A 23 -10.58 -4.82 -1.75
N ASP A 24 -11.67 -4.05 -1.88
CA ASP A 24 -12.52 -4.08 -3.05
C ASP A 24 -13.08 -2.70 -3.42
N TYR A 25 -13.62 -2.62 -4.64
CA TYR A 25 -14.19 -1.41 -5.20
C TYR A 25 -15.40 -0.88 -4.41
N THR A 26 -16.28 -1.77 -3.94
CA THR A 26 -17.55 -1.38 -3.31
C THR A 26 -17.29 -0.72 -1.95
N PHE A 27 -16.48 -1.35 -1.10
CA PHE A 27 -16.07 -0.75 0.16
C PHE A 27 -15.23 0.51 -0.03
N ALA A 28 -14.33 0.53 -1.00
CA ALA A 28 -13.55 1.73 -1.34
C ALA A 28 -14.47 2.91 -1.69
N LYS A 29 -15.52 2.67 -2.47
CA LYS A 29 -16.50 3.69 -2.85
C LYS A 29 -17.25 4.26 -1.64
N ILE A 30 -17.60 3.42 -0.67
CA ILE A 30 -18.20 3.85 0.60
C ILE A 30 -17.21 4.71 1.39
N LEU A 31 -15.98 4.23 1.54
CA LEU A 31 -14.93 4.90 2.31
C LEU A 31 -14.45 6.19 1.65
N ASN A 32 -14.60 6.34 0.33
CA ASN A 32 -14.21 7.55 -0.38
C ASN A 32 -14.91 8.82 0.17
N ASN A 33 -16.13 8.67 0.69
CA ASN A 33 -16.92 9.76 1.26
C ASN A 33 -16.77 9.92 2.79
N SER A 34 -15.89 9.16 3.41
CA SER A 34 -15.63 9.22 4.85
C SER A 34 -14.50 10.22 5.18
N ASP A 35 -14.27 10.48 6.48
CA ASP A 35 -13.17 11.32 6.98
C ASP A 35 -11.83 10.55 7.13
N ILE A 36 -11.77 9.29 6.72
CA ILE A 36 -10.55 8.48 6.77
C ILE A 36 -9.51 9.05 5.80
N ASP A 37 -8.26 9.12 6.24
CA ASP A 37 -7.17 9.71 5.48
C ASP A 37 -6.58 8.76 4.43
N THR A 38 -6.40 7.50 4.81
CA THR A 38 -5.69 6.50 4.02
C THR A 38 -6.44 5.17 3.96
N LEU A 39 -6.32 4.49 2.83
CA LEU A 39 -6.79 3.12 2.65
C LEU A 39 -5.58 2.20 2.50
N LEU A 40 -5.56 1.11 3.25
CA LEU A 40 -4.53 0.08 3.16
C LEU A 40 -5.06 -1.13 2.40
N VAL A 41 -4.46 -1.44 1.27
CA VAL A 41 -4.61 -2.74 0.63
C VAL A 41 -3.58 -3.67 1.26
N GLY A 42 -3.98 -4.37 2.30
CA GLY A 42 -3.12 -5.28 3.07
C GLY A 42 -2.95 -6.63 2.39
N ASP A 43 -1.81 -7.31 2.59
CA ASP A 43 -1.60 -8.69 2.17
C ASP A 43 -2.56 -9.68 2.86
N SER A 44 -3.17 -9.24 3.96
CA SER A 44 -4.31 -9.92 4.61
C SER A 44 -5.51 -10.11 3.69
N VAL A 45 -5.54 -9.50 2.51
CA VAL A 45 -6.51 -9.80 1.45
C VAL A 45 -6.55 -11.28 1.12
N SER A 46 -5.42 -11.98 1.19
CA SER A 46 -5.34 -13.43 0.99
C SER A 46 -6.20 -14.20 1.99
N GLN A 47 -6.27 -13.73 3.23
CA GLN A 47 -7.10 -14.33 4.28
C GLN A 47 -8.55 -13.86 4.20
N VAL A 48 -8.75 -12.53 4.15
CA VAL A 48 -10.08 -11.91 4.31
C VAL A 48 -10.96 -12.12 3.07
N ILE A 49 -10.39 -12.05 1.88
CA ILE A 49 -11.14 -12.17 0.62
C ILE A 49 -11.01 -13.56 0.00
N HIS A 50 -9.81 -14.15 0.06
CA HIS A 50 -9.52 -15.41 -0.61
C HIS A 50 -9.58 -16.63 0.31
N GLY A 51 -9.76 -16.45 1.63
CA GLY A 51 -9.95 -17.54 2.59
C GLY A 51 -8.70 -18.37 2.88
N TYR A 52 -7.51 -17.90 2.54
CA TYR A 52 -6.27 -18.59 2.90
C TYR A 52 -5.99 -18.50 4.41
N PRO A 53 -5.29 -19.47 4.99
CA PRO A 53 -5.05 -19.49 6.45
C PRO A 53 -4.01 -18.44 6.90
N THR A 54 -3.18 -17.94 5.99
CA THR A 54 -2.11 -16.97 6.28
C THR A 54 -1.91 -15.98 5.13
N THR A 55 -1.18 -14.90 5.39
CA THR A 55 -0.80 -13.90 4.37
C THR A 55 0.28 -14.40 3.40
N LEU A 56 0.93 -15.55 3.67
CA LEU A 56 1.95 -16.14 2.80
C LEU A 56 1.49 -16.40 1.37
N HIS A 57 0.19 -16.53 1.18
CA HIS A 57 -0.42 -16.79 -0.15
C HIS A 57 -0.65 -15.52 -0.97
N ALA A 58 -0.44 -14.34 -0.39
CA ALA A 58 -0.54 -13.10 -1.14
C ALA A 58 0.57 -13.01 -2.20
N THR A 59 0.17 -12.75 -3.44
CA THR A 59 1.09 -12.54 -4.56
C THR A 59 1.07 -11.10 -5.04
N VAL A 60 2.10 -10.66 -5.76
CA VAL A 60 2.10 -9.32 -6.38
C VAL A 60 0.90 -9.13 -7.30
N ALA A 61 0.53 -10.13 -8.08
CA ALA A 61 -0.63 -10.07 -8.97
C ALA A 61 -1.96 -9.93 -8.20
N MET A 62 -2.11 -10.63 -7.07
CA MET A 62 -3.26 -10.46 -6.17
C MET A 62 -3.31 -9.04 -5.62
N MET A 63 -2.19 -8.53 -5.12
CA MET A 63 -2.09 -7.17 -4.60
C MET A 63 -2.37 -6.11 -5.67
N GLU A 64 -1.89 -6.31 -6.89
CA GLU A 64 -2.16 -5.44 -8.04
C GLU A 64 -3.66 -5.34 -8.33
N LEU A 65 -4.35 -6.49 -8.43
CA LEU A 65 -5.77 -6.56 -8.70
C LEU A 65 -6.59 -5.78 -7.66
N HIS A 66 -6.35 -6.05 -6.39
CA HIS A 66 -7.07 -5.40 -5.29
C HIS A 66 -6.72 -3.91 -5.15
N THR A 67 -5.45 -3.55 -5.34
CA THR A 67 -5.02 -2.13 -5.34
C THR A 67 -5.72 -1.35 -6.44
N ALA A 68 -5.80 -1.90 -7.65
CA ALA A 68 -6.50 -1.26 -8.77
C ALA A 68 -8.00 -1.08 -8.49
N ALA A 69 -8.65 -2.08 -7.87
CA ALA A 69 -10.05 -2.00 -7.49
C ALA A 69 -10.29 -0.90 -6.43
N VAL A 70 -9.46 -0.84 -5.39
CA VAL A 70 -9.56 0.16 -4.31
C VAL A 70 -9.27 1.56 -4.84
N ALA A 71 -8.22 1.75 -5.62
CA ALA A 71 -7.87 3.05 -6.19
C ALA A 71 -8.97 3.62 -7.09
N LYS A 72 -9.62 2.76 -7.90
CA LYS A 72 -10.78 3.16 -8.72
C LYS A 72 -12.01 3.52 -7.88
N GLY A 73 -12.24 2.81 -6.78
CA GLY A 73 -13.38 3.05 -5.89
C GLY A 73 -13.22 4.30 -5.03
N ALA A 74 -11.99 4.67 -4.70
CA ALA A 74 -11.68 5.75 -3.77
C ALA A 74 -10.67 6.76 -4.35
N PRO A 75 -11.01 7.49 -5.44
CA PRO A 75 -10.09 8.41 -6.11
C PRO A 75 -9.66 9.60 -5.24
N ASN A 76 -10.36 9.87 -4.14
CA ASN A 76 -10.04 10.98 -3.22
C ASN A 76 -9.26 10.54 -1.98
N LYS A 77 -8.90 9.26 -1.86
CA LYS A 77 -8.16 8.71 -0.72
C LYS A 77 -6.72 8.42 -1.10
N PHE A 78 -5.84 8.48 -0.10
CA PHE A 78 -4.45 8.04 -0.25
C PHE A 78 -4.40 6.51 -0.06
N VAL A 79 -3.99 5.80 -1.10
CA VAL A 79 -3.94 4.33 -1.11
C VAL A 79 -2.53 3.85 -0.85
N VAL A 80 -2.37 3.00 0.16
CA VAL A 80 -1.13 2.29 0.49
C VAL A 80 -1.32 0.82 0.14
N ALA A 81 -0.35 0.21 -0.52
CA ALA A 81 -0.38 -1.23 -0.85
C ALA A 81 0.77 -1.97 -0.17
N ASP A 82 0.47 -3.13 0.41
CA ASP A 82 1.50 -3.99 0.99
C ASP A 82 2.35 -4.66 -0.07
N MET A 83 3.66 -4.69 0.19
CA MET A 83 4.58 -5.58 -0.51
C MET A 83 4.42 -7.00 0.05
N PRO A 84 3.92 -7.97 -0.75
CA PRO A 84 3.62 -9.30 -0.22
C PRO A 84 4.87 -10.07 0.16
N PHE A 85 4.68 -11.16 0.89
CA PHE A 85 5.74 -12.02 1.43
C PHE A 85 6.84 -12.31 0.40
N LEU A 86 8.09 -12.12 0.79
CA LEU A 86 9.32 -12.30 0.01
C LEU A 86 9.45 -11.42 -1.24
N SER A 87 8.51 -10.56 -1.58
CA SER A 87 8.62 -9.68 -2.76
C SER A 87 9.80 -8.69 -2.63
N THR A 88 10.23 -8.40 -1.40
CA THR A 88 11.36 -7.51 -1.08
C THR A 88 12.68 -8.26 -0.83
N ARG A 89 12.67 -9.59 -0.82
CA ARG A 89 13.85 -10.43 -0.44
C ARG A 89 14.58 -11.05 -1.63
N LYS A 90 14.10 -10.84 -2.86
CA LYS A 90 14.66 -11.47 -4.08
C LYS A 90 15.64 -10.55 -4.83
N GLY A 91 16.15 -9.52 -4.17
CA GLY A 91 17.03 -8.51 -4.76
C GLY A 91 16.31 -7.20 -5.11
N ILE A 92 17.10 -6.12 -5.23
CA ILE A 92 16.58 -4.76 -5.44
C ILE A 92 15.77 -4.66 -6.73
N LYS A 93 16.24 -5.26 -7.83
CA LYS A 93 15.54 -5.24 -9.11
C LYS A 93 14.10 -5.76 -8.99
N GLN A 94 13.93 -6.92 -8.36
CA GLN A 94 12.60 -7.52 -8.20
C GLN A 94 11.72 -6.74 -7.24
N ALA A 95 12.29 -6.14 -6.19
CA ALA A 95 11.56 -5.26 -5.28
C ALA A 95 11.06 -4.00 -6.01
N VAL A 96 11.88 -3.39 -6.86
CA VAL A 96 11.50 -2.23 -7.69
C VAL A 96 10.40 -2.60 -8.69
N GLU A 97 10.52 -3.75 -9.35
CA GLU A 97 9.49 -4.24 -10.27
C GLU A 97 8.15 -4.45 -9.55
N ALA A 98 8.14 -5.13 -8.40
CA ALA A 98 6.94 -5.36 -7.62
C ALA A 98 6.32 -4.04 -7.12
N ALA A 99 7.12 -3.13 -6.56
CA ALA A 99 6.65 -1.81 -6.14
C ALA A 99 6.08 -1.01 -7.31
N GLY A 100 6.75 -1.03 -8.47
CA GLY A 100 6.30 -0.36 -9.70
C GLY A 100 4.95 -0.88 -10.20
N ILE A 101 4.68 -2.18 -10.08
CA ILE A 101 3.38 -2.79 -10.41
C ILE A 101 2.29 -2.20 -9.50
N LEU A 102 2.52 -2.16 -8.19
CA LEU A 102 1.55 -1.65 -7.23
C LEU A 102 1.29 -0.14 -7.39
N MET A 103 2.35 0.64 -7.64
CA MET A 103 2.20 2.07 -7.94
C MET A 103 1.39 2.32 -9.21
N LYS A 104 1.62 1.55 -10.29
CA LYS A 104 0.84 1.61 -11.53
C LYS A 104 -0.61 1.17 -11.33
N ALA A 105 -0.87 0.28 -10.40
CA ALA A 105 -2.23 -0.13 -10.01
C ALA A 105 -2.99 0.98 -9.28
N GLY A 106 -2.31 2.05 -8.84
CA GLY A 106 -2.92 3.21 -8.21
C GLY A 106 -2.55 3.41 -6.74
N ALA A 107 -1.63 2.64 -6.18
CA ALA A 107 -1.04 2.94 -4.89
C ALA A 107 -0.25 4.26 -4.95
N GLN A 108 -0.27 5.01 -3.87
CA GLN A 108 0.53 6.24 -3.70
C GLN A 108 1.69 6.05 -2.73
N ALA A 109 1.70 4.94 -2.03
CA ALA A 109 2.83 4.43 -1.25
C ALA A 109 2.76 2.92 -1.18
N ILE A 110 3.89 2.30 -0.92
CA ILE A 110 3.96 0.87 -0.56
C ILE A 110 4.26 0.72 0.93
N LYS A 111 3.80 -0.38 1.53
CA LYS A 111 4.18 -0.75 2.89
C LYS A 111 5.10 -1.96 2.87
N ILE A 112 6.18 -1.91 3.67
CA ILE A 112 7.15 -2.99 3.84
C ILE A 112 7.19 -3.37 5.30
N GLU A 113 6.95 -4.63 5.60
CA GLU A 113 6.98 -5.14 6.97
C GLU A 113 8.41 -5.40 7.43
N GLY A 114 8.90 -4.49 8.30
CA GLY A 114 10.24 -4.54 8.86
C GLY A 114 11.31 -3.94 7.95
N ALA A 115 12.07 -2.97 8.49
CA ALA A 115 13.14 -2.28 7.76
C ALA A 115 14.49 -2.99 7.86
N LYS A 116 14.72 -3.75 8.95
CA LYS A 116 16.03 -4.37 9.22
C LYS A 116 16.46 -5.31 8.09
N GLY A 117 17.63 -5.02 7.52
CA GLY A 117 18.18 -5.76 6.38
C GLY A 117 17.58 -5.36 5.03
N HIS A 118 16.76 -4.30 4.99
CA HIS A 118 16.17 -3.74 3.78
C HIS A 118 16.56 -2.27 3.53
N GLU A 119 17.44 -1.70 4.35
CA GLU A 119 17.72 -0.27 4.38
C GLU A 119 18.15 0.25 2.99
N LYS A 120 19.08 -0.44 2.33
CA LYS A 120 19.54 -0.06 0.97
C LYS A 120 18.44 -0.15 -0.08
N MET A 121 17.59 -1.16 0.01
CA MET A 121 16.46 -1.35 -0.91
C MET A 121 15.41 -0.26 -0.68
N ILE A 122 15.07 0.04 0.57
CA ILE A 122 14.13 1.11 0.93
C ILE A 122 14.67 2.47 0.45
N GLN A 123 15.95 2.76 0.71
CA GLN A 123 16.61 3.97 0.21
C GLN A 123 16.48 4.07 -1.31
N HIS A 124 16.79 3.00 -2.04
CA HIS A 124 16.72 2.98 -3.50
C HIS A 124 15.28 3.23 -4.02
N LEU A 125 14.26 2.66 -3.38
CA LEU A 125 12.85 2.92 -3.72
C LEU A 125 12.47 4.38 -3.49
N VAL A 126 12.84 4.94 -2.33
CA VAL A 126 12.53 6.33 -1.98
C VAL A 126 13.23 7.31 -2.91
N GLU A 127 14.52 7.10 -3.21
CA GLU A 127 15.28 7.90 -4.16
C GLU A 127 14.72 7.80 -5.59
N SER A 128 14.06 6.70 -5.92
CA SER A 128 13.35 6.50 -7.19
C SER A 128 11.94 7.12 -7.20
N GLY A 129 11.55 7.82 -6.15
CA GLY A 129 10.24 8.49 -6.06
C GLY A 129 9.10 7.60 -5.60
N ILE A 130 9.38 6.42 -5.05
CA ILE A 130 8.35 5.52 -4.49
C ILE A 130 8.27 5.74 -2.97
N PRO A 131 7.17 6.28 -2.44
CA PRO A 131 7.01 6.45 -1.01
C PRO A 131 6.88 5.11 -0.30
N VAL A 132 7.56 4.96 0.84
CA VAL A 132 7.60 3.73 1.64
C VAL A 132 7.14 4.01 3.07
N MET A 133 6.24 3.14 3.56
CA MET A 133 5.80 3.07 4.94
C MET A 133 6.43 1.86 5.62
#